data_8afe442ff2f1dab78de9663ae642b06a
#
_entry.id   8afe442ff2f1dab78de9663ae642b06a
#
_cell.length_a   1.000
_cell.length_b   1.000
_cell.length_c   1.000
_cell.angle_alpha   90.00
_cell.angle_beta   90.00
_cell.angle_gamma   90.00
#
_symmetry.space_group_name_H-M   'P 1'
#
loop_
_entity.id
_entity.type
_entity.pdbx_description
1 polymer ?
#
loop_
_entity_poly.entity_id
_entity_poly.type
_entity_poly.pdbx_seq_one_letter_code
_entity_poly.pdbx_strand_id
1 'polypeptide(L)'
;MSAPLAQRMRPQTIDDIVGQKHLLGEGKPLRNIILSGELPNMVFYGPSGVGKTTLASIIAKTTDRHLVKLNGTTASTADIKDVVAKLNTFVAPNGILLYLDEIQYFNKKQQQTLLEYIENGDITLIASTTENPYFYIYNAILSRSTVFEFKFVSAEDVIPAIKRAFDYIGNERHETYDIEDGVIEHISNACGGDVRKAINSVELCVLSSPADENGVCKITLRRAQELTQHSAMRYDREGDEHYDIISAYQKSMRGSDPNAALHYLARLLEAGDLVSACRRLMVCACEDVGLAYPQIIPIVKAAVDAANMLGLPEARIPLADAVVLVATSPKSNSAYNGINAAMADVQKGRTGPVPRQLQNVHCDGEDNPNKGQFYLYPHSYRNHWTQQQYLPDAIKDTVYYEFGDNRNERTAGEYWEKVKKAAQK
;
A
#
# COMPACT_ATOMS: atom_id res chain seq x y z
N MET A 1 -14.72 28.65 -16.72
CA MET A 1 -13.33 28.14 -16.68
C MET A 1 -13.29 26.85 -17.49
N SER A 2 -12.32 26.69 -18.40
CA SER A 2 -12.11 25.44 -19.13
C SER A 2 -11.62 24.34 -18.17
N ALA A 3 -11.88 23.05 -18.49
CA ALA A 3 -11.35 21.95 -17.71
C ALA A 3 -9.80 21.97 -17.69
N PRO A 4 -9.13 21.47 -16.64
CA PRO A 4 -7.68 21.41 -16.57
C PRO A 4 -7.06 20.72 -17.79
N LEU A 5 -5.87 21.14 -18.22
CA LEU A 5 -5.20 20.63 -19.41
C LEU A 5 -5.08 19.08 -19.41
N ALA A 6 -4.71 18.51 -18.27
CA ALA A 6 -4.61 17.05 -18.11
C ALA A 6 -5.94 16.30 -18.40
N GLN A 7 -7.09 16.96 -18.24
CA GLN A 7 -8.39 16.37 -18.58
C GLN A 7 -8.75 16.57 -20.06
N ARG A 8 -8.39 17.71 -20.65
CA ARG A 8 -8.61 18.02 -22.09
C ARG A 8 -7.75 17.12 -22.98
N MET A 9 -6.53 16.82 -22.54
CA MET A 9 -5.56 15.98 -23.26
C MET A 9 -5.61 14.49 -22.89
N ARG A 10 -6.71 14.04 -22.27
CA ARG A 10 -6.79 12.64 -21.83
C ARG A 10 -6.60 11.68 -23.01
N PRO A 11 -5.71 10.68 -22.93
CA PRO A 11 -5.52 9.64 -23.94
C PRO A 11 -6.84 9.02 -24.40
N GLN A 12 -6.98 8.81 -25.72
CA GLN A 12 -8.17 8.23 -26.32
C GLN A 12 -7.97 6.79 -26.78
N THR A 13 -6.72 6.38 -27.00
CA THR A 13 -6.33 5.03 -27.40
C THR A 13 -5.30 4.45 -26.43
N ILE A 14 -5.09 3.13 -26.48
CA ILE A 14 -4.08 2.46 -25.65
C ILE A 14 -2.68 3.00 -25.96
N ASP A 15 -2.41 3.30 -27.23
CA ASP A 15 -1.10 3.76 -27.69
C ASP A 15 -0.76 5.20 -27.28
N ASP A 16 -1.77 5.98 -26.88
CA ASP A 16 -1.58 7.32 -26.33
C ASP A 16 -1.13 7.30 -24.86
N ILE A 17 -1.30 6.17 -24.18
CA ILE A 17 -0.89 6.04 -22.77
C ILE A 17 0.64 5.95 -22.71
N VAL A 18 1.25 6.88 -21.98
CA VAL A 18 2.69 6.87 -21.77
C VAL A 18 3.08 5.92 -20.63
N GLY A 19 4.21 5.26 -20.80
CA GLY A 19 4.68 4.24 -19.85
C GLY A 19 3.87 2.94 -19.90
N GLN A 20 3.84 2.20 -18.80
CA GLN A 20 3.11 0.93 -18.62
C GLN A 20 3.39 -0.14 -19.71
N LYS A 21 4.58 -0.12 -20.32
CA LYS A 21 4.95 -1.05 -21.39
C LYS A 21 4.86 -2.53 -20.98
N HIS A 22 5.04 -2.82 -19.69
CA HIS A 22 4.92 -4.16 -19.12
C HIS A 22 3.47 -4.69 -19.13
N LEU A 23 2.46 -3.80 -19.18
CA LEU A 23 1.03 -4.14 -19.25
C LEU A 23 0.44 -3.95 -20.65
N LEU A 24 0.80 -2.86 -21.33
CA LEU A 24 0.14 -2.38 -22.55
C LEU A 24 1.01 -2.52 -23.80
N GLY A 25 2.25 -2.98 -23.71
CA GLY A 25 3.12 -3.26 -24.83
C GLY A 25 2.53 -4.35 -25.75
N GLU A 26 3.03 -4.47 -26.98
CA GLU A 26 2.62 -5.52 -27.91
C GLU A 26 2.75 -6.91 -27.30
N GLY A 27 1.73 -7.75 -27.50
CA GLY A 27 1.69 -9.12 -26.99
C GLY A 27 1.48 -9.26 -25.48
N LYS A 28 1.32 -8.16 -24.75
CA LYS A 28 1.08 -8.23 -23.29
C LYS A 28 -0.36 -8.66 -22.98
N PRO A 29 -0.56 -9.44 -21.89
CA PRO A 29 -1.86 -10.02 -21.54
C PRO A 29 -2.99 -8.99 -21.44
N LEU A 30 -2.76 -7.86 -20.75
CA LEU A 30 -3.79 -6.83 -20.57
C LEU A 30 -4.17 -6.18 -21.91
N ARG A 31 -3.21 -5.90 -22.80
CA ARG A 31 -3.48 -5.39 -24.13
C ARG A 31 -4.32 -6.37 -24.95
N ASN A 32 -3.96 -7.66 -24.92
CA ASN A 32 -4.71 -8.69 -25.65
C ASN A 32 -6.15 -8.85 -25.12
N ILE A 33 -6.35 -8.82 -23.81
CA ILE A 33 -7.68 -8.83 -23.17
C ILE A 33 -8.53 -7.64 -23.66
N ILE A 34 -7.96 -6.44 -23.70
CA ILE A 34 -8.70 -5.26 -24.15
C ILE A 34 -9.09 -5.38 -25.64
N LEU A 35 -8.17 -5.85 -26.47
CA LEU A 35 -8.39 -6.00 -27.91
C LEU A 35 -9.36 -7.15 -28.26
N SER A 36 -9.45 -8.19 -27.42
CA SER A 36 -10.44 -9.27 -27.60
C SER A 36 -11.88 -8.83 -27.34
N GLY A 37 -12.08 -7.77 -26.57
CA GLY A 37 -13.40 -7.31 -26.11
C GLY A 37 -14.02 -8.14 -24.97
N GLU A 38 -13.42 -9.28 -24.63
CA GLU A 38 -13.84 -10.11 -23.50
C GLU A 38 -13.12 -9.68 -22.22
N LEU A 39 -13.84 -8.98 -21.35
CA LEU A 39 -13.26 -8.37 -20.16
C LEU A 39 -13.56 -9.21 -18.91
N PRO A 40 -12.55 -9.75 -18.23
CA PRO A 40 -12.71 -10.24 -16.86
C PRO A 40 -12.84 -9.06 -15.89
N ASN A 41 -13.24 -9.33 -14.65
CA ASN A 41 -13.09 -8.34 -13.59
C ASN A 41 -11.63 -8.08 -13.31
N MET A 42 -11.26 -6.83 -13.07
CA MET A 42 -9.88 -6.40 -12.92
C MET A 42 -9.69 -5.49 -11.71
N VAL A 43 -8.51 -5.58 -11.12
CA VAL A 43 -8.06 -4.63 -10.09
C VAL A 43 -6.79 -3.97 -10.58
N PHE A 44 -6.83 -2.65 -10.71
CA PHE A 44 -5.69 -1.82 -11.07
C PHE A 44 -5.11 -1.21 -9.81
N TYR A 45 -3.92 -1.61 -9.40
CA TYR A 45 -3.28 -1.00 -8.24
C TYR A 45 -1.96 -0.33 -8.62
N GLY A 46 -1.59 0.68 -7.87
CA GLY A 46 -0.35 1.45 -8.09
C GLY A 46 -0.57 2.94 -7.90
N PRO A 47 0.48 3.75 -8.12
CA PRO A 47 0.50 5.19 -7.82
C PRO A 47 -0.60 6.00 -8.50
N SER A 48 -0.87 7.20 -7.98
CA SER A 48 -1.76 8.16 -8.63
C SER A 48 -1.14 8.69 -9.94
N GLY A 49 -1.98 9.17 -10.86
CA GLY A 49 -1.52 9.82 -12.10
C GLY A 49 -0.88 8.95 -13.17
N VAL A 50 -0.78 7.63 -12.97
CA VAL A 50 -0.15 6.68 -13.90
C VAL A 50 -1.08 6.10 -14.98
N GLY A 51 -2.34 6.58 -15.05
CA GLY A 51 -3.25 6.25 -16.15
C GLY A 51 -4.34 5.23 -15.85
N LYS A 52 -4.53 4.72 -14.61
CA LYS A 52 -5.57 3.73 -14.23
C LYS A 52 -6.97 4.12 -14.71
N THR A 53 -7.45 5.31 -14.32
CA THR A 53 -8.77 5.83 -14.70
C THR A 53 -8.89 6.09 -16.20
N THR A 54 -7.78 6.47 -16.84
CA THR A 54 -7.72 6.71 -18.30
C THR A 54 -7.87 5.40 -19.04
N LEU A 55 -7.13 4.36 -18.65
CA LEU A 55 -7.23 3.04 -19.26
C LEU A 55 -8.65 2.48 -19.13
N ALA A 56 -9.29 2.58 -17.96
CA ALA A 56 -10.67 2.14 -17.78
C ALA A 56 -11.64 2.85 -18.75
N SER A 57 -11.43 4.14 -19.03
CA SER A 57 -12.24 4.89 -20.00
C SER A 57 -11.99 4.42 -21.43
N ILE A 58 -10.74 4.10 -21.78
CA ILE A 58 -10.40 3.54 -23.10
C ILE A 58 -11.01 2.15 -23.27
N ILE A 59 -10.92 1.29 -22.26
CA ILE A 59 -11.51 -0.05 -22.26
C ILE A 59 -13.01 0.03 -22.52
N ALA A 60 -13.73 0.90 -21.82
CA ALA A 60 -15.17 1.06 -22.00
C ALA A 60 -15.52 1.48 -23.43
N LYS A 61 -14.75 2.41 -24.01
CA LYS A 61 -14.94 2.88 -25.38
C LYS A 61 -14.63 1.79 -26.41
N THR A 62 -13.55 1.02 -26.18
CA THR A 62 -13.13 -0.05 -27.11
C THR A 62 -14.12 -1.21 -27.13
N THR A 63 -14.78 -1.49 -25.99
CA THR A 63 -15.71 -2.62 -25.84
C THR A 63 -17.18 -2.21 -25.96
N ASP A 64 -17.46 -0.96 -26.31
CA ASP A 64 -18.83 -0.40 -26.45
C ASP A 64 -19.72 -0.68 -25.23
N ARG A 65 -19.13 -0.66 -24.02
CA ARG A 65 -19.84 -0.85 -22.75
C ARG A 65 -20.16 0.49 -22.10
N HIS A 66 -21.30 0.55 -21.43
CA HIS A 66 -21.66 1.75 -20.66
C HIS A 66 -20.76 1.91 -19.43
N LEU A 67 -19.90 2.94 -19.44
CA LEU A 67 -18.99 3.23 -18.33
C LEU A 67 -19.71 3.98 -17.23
N VAL A 68 -19.79 3.38 -16.05
CA VAL A 68 -20.19 4.06 -14.83
C VAL A 68 -18.96 4.22 -13.92
N LYS A 69 -18.74 5.44 -13.40
CA LYS A 69 -17.63 5.74 -12.50
C LYS A 69 -18.18 6.03 -11.11
N LEU A 70 -17.70 5.30 -10.14
CA LEU A 70 -17.92 5.56 -8.72
C LEU A 70 -16.58 5.83 -8.03
N ASN A 71 -16.62 6.64 -6.98
CA ASN A 71 -15.45 6.88 -6.14
C ASN A 71 -15.72 6.33 -4.74
N GLY A 72 -14.81 5.50 -4.22
CA GLY A 72 -14.96 4.84 -2.92
C GLY A 72 -15.11 5.79 -1.74
N THR A 73 -14.62 7.03 -1.87
CA THR A 73 -14.73 8.05 -0.80
C THR A 73 -16.12 8.67 -0.70
N THR A 74 -16.89 8.68 -1.79
CA THR A 74 -18.18 9.40 -1.86
C THR A 74 -19.36 8.49 -2.16
N ALA A 75 -19.13 7.35 -2.79
CA ALA A 75 -20.20 6.45 -3.23
C ALA A 75 -20.80 5.63 -2.08
N SER A 76 -22.10 5.43 -2.15
CA SER A 76 -22.90 4.67 -1.20
C SER A 76 -23.40 3.35 -1.83
N THR A 77 -24.04 2.50 -1.01
CA THR A 77 -24.74 1.30 -1.50
C THR A 77 -25.96 1.64 -2.38
N ALA A 78 -26.54 2.83 -2.25
CA ALA A 78 -27.61 3.30 -3.11
C ALA A 78 -27.10 3.55 -4.53
N ASP A 79 -25.91 4.17 -4.66
CA ASP A 79 -25.31 4.43 -5.96
C ASP A 79 -25.03 3.13 -6.73
N ILE A 80 -24.62 2.06 -6.02
CA ILE A 80 -24.42 0.73 -6.63
C ILE A 80 -25.77 0.20 -7.17
N LYS A 81 -26.85 0.33 -6.42
CA LYS A 81 -28.19 -0.09 -6.87
C LYS A 81 -28.68 0.72 -8.06
N ASP A 82 -28.37 2.00 -8.11
CA ASP A 82 -28.70 2.87 -9.26
C ASP A 82 -27.93 2.48 -10.50
N VAL A 83 -26.70 1.98 -10.35
CA VAL A 83 -25.94 1.39 -11.47
C VAL A 83 -26.65 0.15 -12.00
N VAL A 84 -27.06 -0.74 -11.11
CA VAL A 84 -27.75 -1.98 -11.46
C VAL A 84 -29.10 -1.71 -12.13
N ALA A 85 -29.82 -0.70 -11.68
CA ALA A 85 -31.11 -0.30 -12.30
C ALA A 85 -30.97 0.12 -13.77
N LYS A 86 -29.77 0.43 -14.25
CA LYS A 86 -29.49 0.75 -15.67
C LYS A 86 -29.23 -0.49 -16.53
N LEU A 87 -29.07 -1.66 -15.91
CA LEU A 87 -28.91 -2.93 -16.64
C LEU A 87 -30.15 -3.23 -17.49
N ASN A 88 -29.94 -3.86 -18.62
CA ASN A 88 -31.02 -4.25 -19.57
C ASN A 88 -31.89 -3.08 -20.07
N THR A 89 -31.35 -1.84 -19.99
CA THR A 89 -32.01 -0.66 -20.56
C THR A 89 -31.33 -0.26 -21.88
N PHE A 90 -31.98 0.62 -22.64
CA PHE A 90 -31.38 1.19 -23.85
C PHE A 90 -30.06 1.95 -23.60
N VAL A 91 -29.74 2.27 -22.33
CA VAL A 91 -28.51 2.98 -21.95
C VAL A 91 -27.29 2.05 -21.91
N ALA A 92 -27.50 0.76 -21.67
CA ALA A 92 -26.39 -0.21 -21.53
C ALA A 92 -26.66 -1.51 -22.29
N PRO A 93 -26.81 -1.47 -23.62
CA PRO A 93 -27.17 -2.65 -24.42
C PRO A 93 -26.10 -3.75 -24.39
N ASN A 94 -24.83 -3.38 -24.22
CA ASN A 94 -23.67 -4.29 -24.14
C ASN A 94 -23.17 -4.50 -22.72
N GLY A 95 -24.00 -4.19 -21.72
CA GLY A 95 -23.67 -4.32 -20.31
C GLY A 95 -22.94 -3.11 -19.72
N ILE A 96 -22.71 -3.16 -18.43
CA ILE A 96 -22.08 -2.07 -17.65
C ILE A 96 -20.63 -2.42 -17.33
N LEU A 97 -19.73 -1.48 -17.58
CA LEU A 97 -18.39 -1.45 -17.04
C LEU A 97 -18.37 -0.50 -15.84
N LEU A 98 -18.30 -1.06 -14.65
CA LEU A 98 -18.19 -0.27 -13.41
C LEU A 98 -16.72 0.00 -13.12
N TYR A 99 -16.31 1.26 -13.20
CA TYR A 99 -15.02 1.71 -12.68
C TYR A 99 -15.20 2.26 -11.26
N LEU A 100 -14.64 1.55 -10.28
CA LEU A 100 -14.66 1.95 -8.88
C LEU A 100 -13.27 2.45 -8.47
N ASP A 101 -13.13 3.76 -8.35
CA ASP A 101 -11.90 4.42 -7.93
C ASP A 101 -11.76 4.38 -6.41
N GLU A 102 -10.53 4.12 -5.92
CA GLU A 102 -10.17 4.06 -4.50
C GLU A 102 -11.06 3.07 -3.70
N ILE A 103 -11.17 1.82 -4.19
CA ILE A 103 -12.01 0.77 -3.59
C ILE A 103 -11.70 0.51 -2.11
N GLN A 104 -10.49 0.80 -1.61
CA GLN A 104 -10.11 0.59 -0.21
C GLN A 104 -10.97 1.41 0.78
N TYR A 105 -11.65 2.46 0.32
CA TYR A 105 -12.58 3.22 1.15
C TYR A 105 -13.96 2.58 1.27
N PHE A 106 -14.28 1.59 0.44
CA PHE A 106 -15.49 0.79 0.61
C PHE A 106 -15.34 -0.15 1.80
N ASN A 107 -16.31 -0.10 2.72
CA ASN A 107 -16.36 -1.09 3.79
C ASN A 107 -16.74 -2.48 3.27
N LYS A 108 -16.55 -3.50 4.11
CA LYS A 108 -16.80 -4.89 3.74
C LYS A 108 -18.21 -5.14 3.21
N LYS A 109 -19.23 -4.48 3.78
CA LYS A 109 -20.64 -4.63 3.38
C LYS A 109 -20.87 -4.05 1.98
N GLN A 110 -20.29 -2.91 1.67
CA GLN A 110 -20.36 -2.29 0.33
C GLN A 110 -19.68 -3.18 -0.72
N GLN A 111 -18.50 -3.72 -0.38
CA GLN A 111 -17.80 -4.65 -1.28
C GLN A 111 -18.59 -5.96 -1.47
N GLN A 112 -19.25 -6.48 -0.45
CA GLN A 112 -20.12 -7.66 -0.56
C GLN A 112 -21.34 -7.42 -1.45
N THR A 113 -21.91 -6.21 -1.44
CA THR A 113 -23.03 -5.86 -2.34
C THR A 113 -22.63 -5.92 -3.82
N LEU A 114 -21.38 -5.56 -4.15
CA LEU A 114 -20.86 -5.67 -5.51
C LEU A 114 -20.70 -7.12 -5.97
N LEU A 115 -20.40 -8.03 -5.04
CA LEU A 115 -20.06 -9.42 -5.36
C LEU A 115 -21.20 -10.14 -6.10
N GLU A 116 -22.45 -9.96 -5.68
CA GLU A 116 -23.60 -10.55 -6.31
C GLU A 116 -23.71 -10.22 -7.81
N TYR A 117 -23.51 -8.97 -8.17
CA TYR A 117 -23.60 -8.50 -9.56
C TYR A 117 -22.39 -8.87 -10.41
N ILE A 118 -21.22 -9.06 -9.76
CA ILE A 118 -20.01 -9.55 -10.42
C ILE A 118 -20.14 -11.05 -10.73
N GLU A 119 -20.70 -11.84 -9.82
CA GLU A 119 -20.89 -13.28 -9.95
C GLU A 119 -21.92 -13.61 -11.02
N ASN A 120 -22.99 -12.84 -11.14
CA ASN A 120 -24.02 -13.01 -12.16
C ASN A 120 -23.57 -12.53 -13.55
N GLY A 121 -22.41 -11.82 -13.64
CA GLY A 121 -21.97 -11.22 -14.89
C GLY A 121 -22.73 -9.96 -15.32
N ASP A 122 -23.59 -9.44 -14.44
CA ASP A 122 -24.38 -8.22 -14.67
C ASP A 122 -23.48 -6.99 -14.85
N ILE A 123 -22.39 -6.95 -14.08
CA ILE A 123 -21.39 -5.87 -14.07
C ILE A 123 -20.01 -6.45 -14.31
N THR A 124 -19.25 -5.85 -15.22
CA THR A 124 -17.80 -6.04 -15.27
C THR A 124 -17.14 -4.97 -14.41
N LEU A 125 -16.41 -5.40 -13.39
CA LEU A 125 -15.73 -4.50 -12.44
C LEU A 125 -14.30 -4.19 -12.89
N ILE A 126 -13.94 -2.91 -12.90
CA ILE A 126 -12.55 -2.46 -12.82
C ILE A 126 -12.42 -1.63 -11.54
N ALA A 127 -11.85 -2.22 -10.52
CA ALA A 127 -11.53 -1.49 -9.29
C ALA A 127 -10.14 -0.88 -9.38
N SER A 128 -9.93 0.30 -8.80
CA SER A 128 -8.60 0.91 -8.67
C SER A 128 -8.28 1.24 -7.21
N THR A 129 -7.00 1.17 -6.88
CA THR A 129 -6.49 1.52 -5.56
C THR A 129 -5.03 1.98 -5.66
N THR A 130 -4.63 2.86 -4.75
CA THR A 130 -3.22 3.21 -4.51
C THR A 130 -2.57 2.31 -3.47
N GLU A 131 -3.37 1.56 -2.71
CA GLU A 131 -2.93 0.68 -1.64
C GLU A 131 -2.77 -0.77 -2.13
N ASN A 132 -2.05 -1.60 -1.37
CA ASN A 132 -1.90 -3.02 -1.70
C ASN A 132 -3.27 -3.73 -1.64
N PRO A 133 -3.78 -4.25 -2.78
CA PRO A 133 -5.12 -4.80 -2.88
C PRO A 133 -5.37 -6.00 -1.95
N TYR A 134 -4.34 -6.77 -1.65
CA TYR A 134 -4.45 -7.98 -0.81
C TYR A 134 -4.77 -7.68 0.66
N PHE A 135 -4.60 -6.44 1.11
CA PHE A 135 -4.94 -6.03 2.47
C PHE A 135 -6.30 -5.34 2.59
N TYR A 136 -6.77 -4.70 1.52
CA TYR A 136 -7.93 -3.80 1.58
C TYR A 136 -9.13 -4.28 0.80
N ILE A 137 -8.92 -5.13 -0.22
CA ILE A 137 -10.01 -5.65 -1.03
C ILE A 137 -10.48 -7.00 -0.46
N TYR A 138 -11.79 -7.17 -0.40
CA TYR A 138 -12.40 -8.41 0.08
C TYR A 138 -11.97 -9.60 -0.78
N ASN A 139 -11.48 -10.66 -0.13
CA ASN A 139 -10.88 -11.81 -0.82
C ASN A 139 -11.80 -12.45 -1.88
N ALA A 140 -13.13 -12.39 -1.68
CA ALA A 140 -14.07 -12.91 -2.66
C ALA A 140 -14.11 -12.11 -3.97
N ILE A 141 -13.83 -10.79 -3.94
CA ILE A 141 -13.65 -9.98 -5.14
C ILE A 141 -12.29 -10.28 -5.79
N LEU A 142 -11.22 -10.37 -4.99
CA LEU A 142 -9.88 -10.69 -5.50
C LEU A 142 -9.84 -12.03 -6.22
N SER A 143 -10.47 -13.07 -5.67
CA SER A 143 -10.51 -14.40 -6.28
C SER A 143 -11.25 -14.46 -7.63
N ARG A 144 -12.03 -13.44 -7.95
CA ARG A 144 -12.81 -13.29 -9.20
C ARG A 144 -12.27 -12.20 -10.11
N SER A 145 -11.14 -11.61 -9.76
CA SER A 145 -10.54 -10.50 -10.49
C SER A 145 -9.09 -10.76 -10.83
N THR A 146 -8.62 -10.25 -11.95
CA THR A 146 -7.21 -10.24 -12.30
C THR A 146 -6.58 -8.94 -11.81
N VAL A 147 -5.48 -9.05 -11.06
CA VAL A 147 -4.79 -7.89 -10.50
C VAL A 147 -3.68 -7.44 -11.44
N PHE A 148 -3.65 -6.15 -11.79
CA PHE A 148 -2.64 -5.52 -12.62
C PHE A 148 -1.94 -4.40 -11.87
N GLU A 149 -0.62 -4.49 -11.78
CA GLU A 149 0.22 -3.49 -11.13
C GLU A 149 0.63 -2.41 -12.11
N PHE A 150 0.23 -1.17 -11.83
CA PHE A 150 0.69 0.03 -12.53
C PHE A 150 1.91 0.57 -11.82
N LYS A 151 2.97 0.83 -12.58
CA LYS A 151 4.23 1.37 -12.08
C LYS A 151 4.33 2.86 -12.36
N PHE A 152 5.21 3.53 -11.64
CA PHE A 152 5.62 4.89 -11.98
C PHE A 152 6.08 4.96 -13.44
N VAL A 153 5.73 6.07 -14.09
CA VAL A 153 6.20 6.34 -15.45
C VAL A 153 7.59 6.96 -15.35
N SER A 154 8.57 6.37 -16.03
CA SER A 154 9.93 6.92 -16.03
C SER A 154 9.95 8.34 -16.56
N ALA A 155 10.93 9.15 -16.12
CA ALA A 155 11.10 10.51 -16.61
C ALA A 155 11.18 10.55 -18.14
N GLU A 156 11.88 9.62 -18.75
CA GLU A 156 12.01 9.49 -20.21
C GLU A 156 10.67 9.22 -20.90
N ASP A 157 9.84 8.35 -20.32
CA ASP A 157 8.53 8.02 -20.87
C ASP A 157 7.50 9.17 -20.69
N VAL A 158 7.72 10.11 -19.75
CA VAL A 158 6.86 11.29 -19.56
C VAL A 158 7.14 12.39 -20.59
N ILE A 159 8.38 12.51 -21.07
CA ILE A 159 8.80 13.56 -22.02
C ILE A 159 7.85 13.72 -23.22
N PRO A 160 7.43 12.63 -23.91
CA PRO A 160 6.49 12.76 -25.03
C PRO A 160 5.14 13.36 -24.64
N ALA A 161 4.65 13.11 -23.41
CA ALA A 161 3.41 13.72 -22.93
C ALA A 161 3.55 15.21 -22.67
N ILE A 162 4.71 15.66 -22.12
CA ILE A 162 5.03 17.06 -21.91
C ILE A 162 5.09 17.80 -23.24
N LYS A 163 5.78 17.26 -24.25
CA LYS A 163 5.87 17.86 -25.60
C LYS A 163 4.48 18.00 -26.22
N ARG A 164 3.68 16.94 -26.21
CA ARG A 164 2.29 16.98 -26.69
C ARG A 164 1.45 18.02 -25.93
N ALA A 165 1.74 18.27 -24.64
CA ALA A 165 1.01 19.24 -23.85
C ALA A 165 1.32 20.68 -24.30
N PHE A 166 2.59 21.00 -24.57
CA PHE A 166 2.98 22.30 -25.15
C PHE A 166 2.35 22.50 -26.54
N ASP A 167 2.43 21.49 -27.42
CA ASP A 167 1.83 21.55 -28.76
C ASP A 167 0.32 21.77 -28.71
N TYR A 168 -0.37 21.02 -27.83
CA TYR A 168 -1.82 21.12 -27.69
C TYR A 168 -2.26 22.51 -27.22
N ILE A 169 -1.62 23.04 -26.16
CA ILE A 169 -2.02 24.35 -25.63
C ILE A 169 -1.62 25.49 -26.57
N GLY A 170 -0.49 25.35 -27.32
CA GLY A 170 -0.08 26.28 -28.35
C GLY A 170 -1.09 26.37 -29.49
N ASN A 171 -1.56 25.25 -29.97
CA ASN A 171 -2.61 25.19 -30.98
C ASN A 171 -3.94 25.80 -30.51
N GLU A 172 -4.33 25.51 -29.25
CA GLU A 172 -5.57 26.04 -28.66
C GLU A 172 -5.52 27.56 -28.46
N ARG A 173 -4.37 28.10 -28.10
CA ARG A 173 -4.19 29.54 -27.82
C ARG A 173 -3.68 30.33 -29.01
N HIS A 174 -3.29 29.69 -30.10
CA HIS A 174 -2.60 30.29 -31.24
C HIS A 174 -1.29 31.01 -30.82
N GLU A 175 -0.56 30.41 -29.86
CA GLU A 175 0.70 30.91 -29.30
C GLU A 175 1.85 29.97 -29.71
N THR A 176 3.06 30.54 -29.82
CA THR A 176 4.29 29.76 -30.01
C THR A 176 5.12 29.81 -28.74
N TYR A 177 5.69 28.65 -28.35
CA TYR A 177 6.52 28.57 -27.15
C TYR A 177 8.00 28.43 -27.50
N ASP A 178 8.80 29.35 -26.99
CA ASP A 178 10.26 29.26 -26.94
C ASP A 178 10.64 28.61 -25.60
N ILE A 179 10.95 27.32 -25.67
CA ILE A 179 11.20 26.48 -24.47
C ILE A 179 12.71 26.39 -24.28
N GLU A 180 13.22 26.96 -23.19
CA GLU A 180 14.62 26.88 -22.81
C GLU A 180 15.07 25.43 -22.58
N ASP A 181 16.32 25.14 -22.98
CA ASP A 181 16.92 23.82 -22.78
C ASP A 181 16.88 23.41 -21.28
N GLY A 182 16.50 22.14 -21.03
CA GLY A 182 16.37 21.61 -19.68
C GLY A 182 15.00 21.79 -19.02
N VAL A 183 14.08 22.58 -19.58
CA VAL A 183 12.72 22.75 -19.02
C VAL A 183 11.93 21.45 -19.05
N ILE A 184 11.93 20.77 -20.18
CA ILE A 184 11.17 19.51 -20.36
C ILE A 184 11.71 18.43 -19.44
N GLU A 185 13.02 18.27 -19.38
CA GLU A 185 13.71 17.33 -18.50
C GLU A 185 13.45 17.65 -17.03
N HIS A 186 13.46 18.93 -16.68
CA HIS A 186 13.16 19.36 -15.31
C HIS A 186 11.71 19.01 -14.91
N ILE A 187 10.70 19.34 -15.72
CA ILE A 187 9.30 19.01 -15.47
C ILE A 187 9.14 17.50 -15.37
N SER A 188 9.77 16.74 -16.27
CA SER A 188 9.73 15.29 -16.32
C SER A 188 10.30 14.65 -15.04
N ASN A 189 11.43 15.13 -14.53
CA ASN A 189 12.00 14.68 -13.27
C ASN A 189 11.18 15.12 -12.05
N ALA A 190 10.71 16.38 -12.04
CA ALA A 190 9.94 16.95 -10.93
C ALA A 190 8.54 16.36 -10.79
N CYS A 191 7.97 15.72 -11.83
CA CYS A 191 6.67 15.06 -11.74
C CYS A 191 6.72 13.70 -11.03
N GLY A 192 7.89 13.06 -10.87
CA GLY A 192 8.07 11.78 -10.19
C GLY A 192 7.19 10.66 -10.73
N GLY A 193 6.95 10.63 -12.03
CA GLY A 193 6.15 9.60 -12.70
C GLY A 193 4.63 9.83 -12.72
N ASP A 194 4.12 10.93 -12.13
CA ASP A 194 2.72 11.34 -12.26
C ASP A 194 2.52 12.21 -13.53
N VAL A 195 2.02 11.58 -14.59
CA VAL A 195 1.80 12.24 -15.88
C VAL A 195 0.80 13.40 -15.79
N ARG A 196 -0.23 13.29 -14.93
CA ARG A 196 -1.20 14.37 -14.72
C ARG A 196 -0.52 15.62 -14.18
N LYS A 197 0.41 15.43 -13.25
CA LYS A 197 1.17 16.52 -12.66
C LYS A 197 2.13 17.15 -13.65
N ALA A 198 2.80 16.35 -14.48
CA ALA A 198 3.64 16.87 -15.55
C ALA A 198 2.84 17.80 -16.48
N ILE A 199 1.66 17.37 -16.92
CA ILE A 199 0.79 18.17 -17.81
C ILE A 199 0.28 19.44 -17.11
N ASN A 200 -0.10 19.34 -15.82
CA ASN A 200 -0.50 20.53 -15.04
C ASN A 200 0.66 21.51 -14.85
N SER A 201 1.89 21.03 -14.71
CA SER A 201 3.08 21.88 -14.64
C SER A 201 3.30 22.63 -15.95
N VAL A 202 3.07 21.99 -17.10
CA VAL A 202 3.10 22.68 -18.41
C VAL A 202 2.04 23.78 -18.45
N GLU A 203 0.79 23.49 -18.05
CA GLU A 203 -0.27 24.51 -18.02
C GLU A 203 0.11 25.71 -17.15
N LEU A 204 0.69 25.47 -15.97
CA LEU A 204 1.15 26.54 -15.08
C LEU A 204 2.30 27.34 -15.68
N CYS A 205 3.27 26.69 -16.33
CA CYS A 205 4.37 27.36 -17.01
C CYS A 205 3.85 28.30 -18.09
N VAL A 206 2.91 27.83 -18.90
CA VAL A 206 2.31 28.67 -19.97
C VAL A 206 1.51 29.84 -19.37
N LEU A 207 0.63 29.54 -18.38
CA LEU A 207 -0.19 30.60 -17.74
C LEU A 207 0.63 31.71 -17.07
N SER A 208 1.82 31.36 -16.58
CA SER A 208 2.71 32.30 -15.90
C SER A 208 3.68 33.05 -16.83
N SER A 209 3.71 32.69 -18.11
CA SER A 209 4.61 33.27 -19.11
C SER A 209 3.79 33.99 -20.19
N PRO A 210 3.58 35.34 -20.07
CA PRO A 210 2.82 36.08 -21.06
C PRO A 210 3.54 36.09 -22.41
N ALA A 211 2.75 36.07 -23.49
CA ALA A 211 3.27 36.24 -24.85
C ALA A 211 3.85 37.63 -25.06
N ASP A 212 4.89 37.73 -25.85
CA ASP A 212 5.44 38.97 -26.33
C ASP A 212 4.56 39.59 -27.45
N GLU A 213 5.01 40.74 -27.99
CA GLU A 213 4.32 41.46 -29.07
C GLU A 213 4.19 40.63 -30.36
N ASN A 214 4.97 39.56 -30.50
CA ASN A 214 4.96 38.65 -31.65
C ASN A 214 4.16 37.34 -31.37
N GLY A 215 3.52 37.24 -30.23
CA GLY A 215 2.79 36.04 -29.83
C GLY A 215 3.68 34.86 -29.36
N VAL A 216 4.94 35.12 -29.03
CA VAL A 216 5.90 34.14 -28.55
C VAL A 216 5.95 34.18 -27.02
N CYS A 217 5.71 33.04 -26.36
CA CYS A 217 5.85 32.90 -24.93
C CYS A 217 7.18 32.22 -24.59
N LYS A 218 8.02 32.88 -23.81
CA LYS A 218 9.29 32.30 -23.37
C LYS A 218 9.14 31.53 -22.07
N ILE A 219 9.37 30.20 -22.13
CA ILE A 219 9.32 29.31 -20.98
C ILE A 219 10.74 29.07 -20.49
N THR A 220 11.10 29.69 -19.35
CA THR A 220 12.45 29.56 -18.79
C THR A 220 12.57 28.44 -17.77
N LEU A 221 13.78 27.86 -17.66
CA LEU A 221 14.09 26.82 -16.68
C LEU A 221 13.86 27.33 -15.24
N ARG A 222 14.26 28.59 -14.95
CA ARG A 222 14.01 29.19 -13.64
C ARG A 222 12.53 29.20 -13.27
N ARG A 223 11.64 29.57 -14.21
CA ARG A 223 10.20 29.60 -14.00
C ARG A 223 9.64 28.18 -13.76
N ALA A 224 10.08 27.21 -14.54
CA ALA A 224 9.71 25.82 -14.35
C ALA A 224 10.14 25.32 -12.95
N GLN A 225 11.33 25.68 -12.50
CA GLN A 225 11.83 25.36 -11.17
C GLN A 225 10.98 26.00 -10.06
N GLU A 226 10.68 27.29 -10.16
CA GLU A 226 9.84 28.00 -9.18
C GLU A 226 8.45 27.36 -9.03
N LEU A 227 7.83 26.94 -10.13
CA LEU A 227 6.48 26.34 -10.14
C LEU A 227 6.46 24.89 -9.69
N THR A 228 7.57 24.17 -9.82
CA THR A 228 7.66 22.75 -9.45
C THR A 228 8.32 22.52 -8.08
N GLN A 229 9.01 23.52 -7.48
CA GLN A 229 9.72 23.41 -6.20
C GLN A 229 8.85 22.86 -5.05
N HIS A 230 7.61 23.30 -4.91
CA HIS A 230 6.68 22.75 -3.92
C HIS A 230 6.25 21.32 -4.22
N SER A 231 6.52 20.84 -5.43
CA SER A 231 6.18 19.53 -5.89
C SER A 231 7.29 18.51 -5.67
N ALA A 232 8.55 18.92 -5.81
CA ALA A 232 9.70 18.02 -5.67
C ALA A 232 9.87 17.48 -4.24
N MET A 233 9.62 18.30 -3.21
CA MET A 233 9.67 17.86 -1.81
C MET A 233 8.61 16.80 -1.44
N ARG A 234 7.48 16.75 -2.17
CA ARG A 234 6.45 15.70 -1.97
C ARG A 234 6.68 14.45 -2.82
N TYR A 235 7.62 14.51 -3.76
CA TYR A 235 7.76 13.52 -4.83
C TYR A 235 8.62 12.32 -4.48
N ASP A 236 9.49 12.46 -3.51
CA ASP A 236 10.34 11.37 -3.04
C ASP A 236 9.56 10.24 -2.30
N ARG A 237 8.23 10.39 -2.26
CA ARG A 237 7.35 9.47 -1.49
C ARG A 237 7.18 8.08 -2.10
N GLU A 238 7.43 7.88 -3.39
CA GLU A 238 6.96 6.69 -4.11
C GLU A 238 7.95 6.16 -5.18
N GLY A 239 9.18 6.68 -5.23
CA GLY A 239 10.25 6.20 -6.11
C GLY A 239 11.12 5.13 -5.44
N ASP A 240 12.00 4.47 -6.19
CA ASP A 240 13.00 3.53 -5.67
C ASP A 240 13.82 4.16 -4.53
N GLU A 241 14.16 5.45 -4.63
CA GLU A 241 14.85 6.23 -3.60
C GLU A 241 14.04 6.32 -2.29
N HIS A 242 12.71 6.43 -2.36
CA HIS A 242 11.86 6.42 -1.17
C HIS A 242 11.93 5.07 -0.42
N TYR A 243 11.87 3.96 -1.16
CA TYR A 243 12.04 2.63 -0.56
C TYR A 243 13.44 2.45 0.02
N ASP A 244 14.45 3.04 -0.60
CA ASP A 244 15.82 3.05 -0.09
C ASP A 244 15.93 3.86 1.20
N ILE A 245 15.29 5.03 1.30
CA ILE A 245 15.23 5.84 2.51
C ILE A 245 14.53 5.09 3.64
N ILE A 246 13.37 4.48 3.37
CA ILE A 246 12.64 3.64 4.33
C ILE A 246 13.52 2.47 4.81
N SER A 247 14.20 1.80 3.89
CA SER A 247 15.10 0.70 4.19
C SER A 247 16.30 1.16 5.02
N ALA A 248 16.91 2.29 4.68
CA ALA A 248 18.02 2.89 5.41
C ALA A 248 17.59 3.33 6.82
N TYR A 249 16.42 3.95 6.96
CA TYR A 249 15.83 4.32 8.23
C TYR A 249 15.69 3.12 9.18
N GLN A 250 15.10 2.03 8.69
CA GLN A 250 14.91 0.82 9.46
C GLN A 250 16.25 0.15 9.81
N LYS A 251 17.16 0.04 8.83
CA LYS A 251 18.50 -0.54 9.03
C LYS A 251 19.36 0.27 10.00
N SER A 252 19.23 1.60 10.03
CA SER A 252 19.94 2.47 10.97
C SER A 252 19.49 2.23 12.42
N MET A 253 18.19 2.11 12.67
CA MET A 253 17.67 1.76 14.00
C MET A 253 18.08 0.36 14.41
N ARG A 254 18.01 -0.61 13.51
CA ARG A 254 18.47 -2.00 13.74
C ARG A 254 19.97 -2.06 14.01
N GLY A 255 20.76 -1.30 13.28
CA GLY A 255 22.20 -1.19 13.41
C GLY A 255 22.67 -0.32 14.55
N SER A 256 21.75 0.25 15.36
CA SER A 256 22.07 1.09 16.53
C SER A 256 22.85 2.36 16.19
N ASP A 257 22.56 2.98 15.04
CA ASP A 257 23.07 4.30 14.67
C ASP A 257 21.97 5.36 14.80
N PRO A 258 21.87 6.07 15.93
CA PRO A 258 20.84 7.09 16.13
C PRO A 258 21.00 8.31 15.23
N ASN A 259 22.23 8.64 14.78
CA ASN A 259 22.46 9.79 13.90
C ASN A 259 21.93 9.51 12.49
N ALA A 260 22.24 8.35 11.93
CA ALA A 260 21.69 7.93 10.64
C ALA A 260 20.16 7.78 10.71
N ALA A 261 19.64 7.20 11.80
CA ALA A 261 18.20 7.04 11.99
C ALA A 261 17.46 8.38 12.03
N LEU A 262 17.99 9.40 12.73
CA LEU A 262 17.45 10.76 12.73
C LEU A 262 17.54 11.43 11.36
N HIS A 263 18.64 11.23 10.64
CA HIS A 263 18.80 11.77 9.29
C HIS A 263 17.74 11.22 8.33
N TYR A 264 17.54 9.90 8.30
CA TYR A 264 16.53 9.28 7.43
C TYR A 264 15.10 9.55 7.91
N LEU A 265 14.86 9.71 9.23
CA LEU A 265 13.59 10.23 9.74
C LEU A 265 13.30 11.62 9.16
N ALA A 266 14.28 12.54 9.23
CA ALA A 266 14.11 13.90 8.70
C ALA A 266 13.78 13.89 7.22
N ARG A 267 14.44 13.05 6.41
CA ARG A 267 14.13 12.89 4.98
C ARG A 267 12.70 12.41 4.73
N LEU A 268 12.20 11.46 5.51
CA LEU A 268 10.81 10.98 5.42
C LEU A 268 9.81 12.08 5.79
N LEU A 269 10.09 12.85 6.85
CA LEU A 269 9.20 13.91 7.32
C LEU A 269 9.18 15.11 6.36
N GLU A 270 10.33 15.51 5.79
CA GLU A 270 10.40 16.54 4.74
C GLU A 270 9.64 16.10 3.48
N ALA A 271 9.72 14.83 3.11
CA ALA A 271 8.86 14.25 2.06
C ALA A 271 7.37 14.18 2.47
N GLY A 272 7.03 14.56 3.72
CA GLY A 272 5.68 14.52 4.30
C GLY A 272 5.16 13.10 4.53
N ASP A 273 6.03 12.07 4.55
CA ASP A 273 5.63 10.69 4.80
C ASP A 273 5.70 10.31 6.29
N LEU A 274 4.80 10.92 7.05
CA LEU A 274 4.60 10.62 8.46
C LEU A 274 4.15 9.16 8.68
N VAL A 275 3.34 8.63 7.79
CA VAL A 275 2.74 7.29 7.93
C VAL A 275 3.79 6.20 7.86
N SER A 276 4.67 6.22 6.85
CA SER A 276 5.75 5.23 6.72
C SER A 276 6.77 5.36 7.85
N ALA A 277 7.10 6.59 8.26
CA ALA A 277 7.99 6.83 9.40
C ALA A 277 7.44 6.18 10.69
N CYS A 278 6.18 6.43 11.03
CA CYS A 278 5.50 5.85 12.18
C CYS A 278 5.41 4.32 12.08
N ARG A 279 4.99 3.79 10.93
CA ARG A 279 4.84 2.35 10.69
C ARG A 279 6.16 1.60 10.88
N ARG A 280 7.25 2.10 10.29
CA ARG A 280 8.57 1.45 10.39
C ARG A 280 9.17 1.54 11.77
N LEU A 281 8.97 2.64 12.48
CA LEU A 281 9.36 2.79 13.87
C LEU A 281 8.68 1.72 14.77
N MET A 282 7.36 1.53 14.62
CA MET A 282 6.62 0.47 15.33
C MET A 282 7.14 -0.92 15.00
N VAL A 283 7.42 -1.20 13.73
CA VAL A 283 7.98 -2.49 13.31
C VAL A 283 9.32 -2.72 13.98
N CYS A 284 10.28 -1.76 13.94
CA CYS A 284 11.58 -1.90 14.58
C CYS A 284 11.49 -2.06 16.10
N ALA A 285 10.56 -1.35 16.74
CA ALA A 285 10.34 -1.50 18.18
C ALA A 285 9.94 -2.94 18.56
N CYS A 286 9.13 -3.59 17.76
CA CYS A 286 8.66 -4.97 18.00
C CYS A 286 9.63 -6.05 17.48
N GLU A 287 10.19 -5.85 16.27
CA GLU A 287 11.04 -6.82 15.57
C GLU A 287 12.46 -6.85 16.09
N ASP A 288 13.07 -5.65 16.31
CA ASP A 288 14.49 -5.53 16.58
C ASP A 288 14.81 -5.33 18.06
N VAL A 289 13.92 -4.69 18.82
CA VAL A 289 14.09 -4.47 20.28
C VAL A 289 13.26 -5.49 21.07
N GLY A 290 11.98 -5.57 20.83
CA GLY A 290 11.08 -6.59 21.36
C GLY A 290 11.25 -6.86 22.85
N LEU A 291 11.51 -8.12 23.20
CA LEU A 291 11.64 -8.57 24.59
C LEU A 291 12.97 -8.19 25.27
N ALA A 292 13.93 -7.66 24.52
CA ALA A 292 15.13 -7.08 25.14
C ALA A 292 14.81 -5.84 26.00
N TYR A 293 13.79 -5.07 25.60
CA TYR A 293 13.23 -3.96 26.35
C TYR A 293 11.72 -3.85 26.14
N PRO A 294 10.88 -4.65 26.83
CA PRO A 294 9.44 -4.75 26.55
C PRO A 294 8.66 -3.42 26.62
N GLN A 295 9.13 -2.47 27.45
CA GLN A 295 8.51 -1.15 27.57
C GLN A 295 8.62 -0.30 26.30
N ILE A 296 9.47 -0.68 25.34
CA ILE A 296 9.64 0.04 24.08
C ILE A 296 8.34 0.15 23.29
N ILE A 297 7.53 -0.91 23.32
CA ILE A 297 6.31 -1.00 22.51
C ILE A 297 5.28 0.06 22.91
N PRO A 298 4.83 0.16 24.18
CA PRO A 298 3.91 1.22 24.59
C PRO A 298 4.51 2.62 24.49
N ILE A 299 5.82 2.81 24.70
CA ILE A 299 6.48 4.11 24.55
C ILE A 299 6.42 4.56 23.08
N VAL A 300 6.82 3.70 22.14
CA VAL A 300 6.77 4.01 20.71
C VAL A 300 5.34 4.22 20.25
N LYS A 301 4.39 3.43 20.75
CA LYS A 301 2.97 3.62 20.44
C LYS A 301 2.49 5.01 20.88
N ALA A 302 2.84 5.44 22.10
CA ALA A 302 2.47 6.77 22.61
C ALA A 302 3.11 7.90 21.77
N ALA A 303 4.37 7.74 21.35
CA ALA A 303 5.06 8.70 20.48
C ALA A 303 4.40 8.80 19.09
N VAL A 304 4.00 7.67 18.52
CA VAL A 304 3.27 7.61 17.23
C VAL A 304 1.91 8.27 17.35
N ASP A 305 1.17 8.03 18.45
CA ASP A 305 -0.14 8.67 18.68
C ASP A 305 0.01 10.19 18.84
N ALA A 306 1.03 10.63 19.60
CA ALA A 306 1.35 12.05 19.75
C ALA A 306 1.71 12.69 18.39
N ALA A 307 2.53 12.02 17.58
CA ALA A 307 2.90 12.49 16.24
C ALA A 307 1.70 12.65 15.31
N ASN A 308 0.76 11.70 15.33
CA ASN A 308 -0.46 11.77 14.55
C ASN A 308 -1.42 12.85 15.05
N MET A 309 -1.45 13.12 16.36
CA MET A 309 -2.28 14.18 16.95
C MET A 309 -1.74 15.57 16.62
N LEU A 310 -0.42 15.75 16.69
CA LEU A 310 0.24 17.03 16.44
C LEU A 310 0.32 17.37 14.96
N GLY A 311 0.56 16.37 14.10
CA GLY A 311 0.84 16.59 12.68
C GLY A 311 2.20 17.23 12.44
N LEU A 312 2.52 17.48 11.15
CA LEU A 312 3.74 18.18 10.75
C LEU A 312 3.53 19.71 10.89
N PRO A 313 4.56 20.45 11.33
CA PRO A 313 5.95 20.02 11.55
C PRO A 313 6.27 19.47 12.94
N GLU A 314 5.37 19.57 13.93
CA GLU A 314 5.66 19.25 15.34
C GLU A 314 5.80 17.74 15.60
N ALA A 315 5.21 16.89 14.76
CA ALA A 315 5.33 15.42 14.83
C ALA A 315 6.78 14.93 14.88
N ARG A 316 7.74 15.73 14.38
CA ARG A 316 9.16 15.39 14.41
C ARG A 316 9.72 15.22 15.83
N ILE A 317 9.15 15.93 16.82
CA ILE A 317 9.68 15.96 18.19
C ILE A 317 9.48 14.58 18.88
N PRO A 318 8.24 14.10 19.08
CA PRO A 318 8.03 12.79 19.72
C PRO A 318 8.62 11.64 18.91
N LEU A 319 8.70 11.75 17.58
CA LEU A 319 9.32 10.71 16.76
C LEU A 319 10.83 10.68 16.91
N ALA A 320 11.50 11.81 17.04
CA ALA A 320 12.95 11.86 17.27
C ALA A 320 13.33 11.15 18.59
N ASP A 321 12.63 11.42 19.69
CA ASP A 321 12.85 10.77 20.97
C ASP A 321 12.68 9.26 20.87
N ALA A 322 11.59 8.80 20.23
CA ALA A 322 11.30 7.38 20.05
C ALA A 322 12.33 6.69 19.15
N VAL A 323 12.77 7.32 18.07
CA VAL A 323 13.80 6.79 17.15
C VAL A 323 15.13 6.62 17.85
N VAL A 324 15.57 7.62 18.62
CA VAL A 324 16.82 7.53 19.42
C VAL A 324 16.70 6.40 20.42
N LEU A 325 15.57 6.29 21.12
CA LEU A 325 15.34 5.24 22.11
C LEU A 325 15.39 3.85 21.46
N VAL A 326 14.73 3.64 20.30
CA VAL A 326 14.77 2.36 19.58
C VAL A 326 16.18 2.05 19.09
N ALA A 327 16.90 3.04 18.53
CA ALA A 327 18.26 2.85 18.04
C ALA A 327 19.23 2.47 19.18
N THR A 328 19.11 3.08 20.35
CA THR A 328 20.02 2.87 21.49
C THR A 328 19.61 1.75 22.44
N SER A 329 18.43 1.16 22.28
CA SER A 329 17.95 0.04 23.10
C SER A 329 18.69 -1.26 22.79
N PRO A 330 18.81 -2.19 23.78
CA PRO A 330 19.29 -3.53 23.51
C PRO A 330 18.38 -4.22 22.47
N LYS A 331 18.95 -5.14 21.68
CA LYS A 331 18.26 -5.78 20.55
C LYS A 331 17.93 -7.23 20.87
N SER A 332 16.75 -7.67 20.41
CA SER A 332 16.35 -9.07 20.33
C SER A 332 15.30 -9.26 19.23
N ASN A 333 15.54 -10.20 18.36
CA ASN A 333 14.59 -10.66 17.34
C ASN A 333 14.08 -12.09 17.61
N SER A 334 14.29 -12.61 18.82
CA SER A 334 13.92 -13.99 19.19
C SER A 334 12.43 -14.29 18.94
N ALA A 335 11.52 -13.37 19.32
CA ALA A 335 10.10 -13.54 19.09
C ALA A 335 9.74 -13.51 17.59
N TYR A 336 10.37 -12.62 16.81
CA TYR A 336 10.22 -12.53 15.37
C TYR A 336 10.67 -13.83 14.67
N ASN A 337 11.85 -14.35 15.03
CA ASN A 337 12.34 -15.62 14.49
C ASN A 337 11.41 -16.78 14.87
N GLY A 338 10.93 -16.79 16.10
CA GLY A 338 10.00 -17.82 16.61
C GLY A 338 8.69 -17.86 15.81
N ILE A 339 8.05 -16.72 15.60
CA ILE A 339 6.80 -16.70 14.81
C ILE A 339 7.03 -17.07 13.36
N ASN A 340 8.13 -16.62 12.74
CA ASN A 340 8.45 -16.99 11.37
C ASN A 340 8.71 -18.49 11.20
N ALA A 341 9.40 -19.11 12.14
CA ALA A 341 9.61 -20.57 12.15
C ALA A 341 8.27 -21.31 12.28
N ALA A 342 7.39 -20.87 13.18
CA ALA A 342 6.06 -21.44 13.33
C ALA A 342 5.21 -21.29 12.07
N MET A 343 5.22 -20.10 11.45
CA MET A 343 4.52 -19.85 10.19
C MET A 343 5.03 -20.73 9.05
N ALA A 344 6.35 -20.93 8.97
CA ALA A 344 6.95 -21.80 7.95
C ALA A 344 6.50 -23.26 8.12
N ASP A 345 6.38 -23.76 9.36
CA ASP A 345 5.86 -25.11 9.62
C ASP A 345 4.39 -25.23 9.21
N VAL A 346 3.57 -24.26 9.55
CA VAL A 346 2.15 -24.22 9.14
C VAL A 346 2.03 -24.24 7.61
N GLN A 347 2.81 -23.42 6.89
CA GLN A 347 2.80 -23.36 5.43
C GLN A 347 3.24 -24.67 4.77
N LYS A 348 4.12 -25.42 5.42
CA LYS A 348 4.56 -26.76 4.98
C LYS A 348 3.60 -27.89 5.38
N GLY A 349 2.48 -27.57 6.03
CA GLY A 349 1.52 -28.55 6.52
C GLY A 349 2.00 -29.33 7.76
N ARG A 350 3.07 -28.91 8.41
CA ARG A 350 3.58 -29.51 9.65
C ARG A 350 2.80 -28.97 10.85
N THR A 351 1.55 -29.43 11.02
CA THR A 351 0.66 -28.96 12.08
C THR A 351 0.16 -30.10 12.96
N GLY A 352 -0.67 -30.96 12.42
CA GLY A 352 -1.34 -32.06 13.17
C GLY A 352 -2.56 -31.60 13.99
N PRO A 353 -3.31 -32.54 14.55
CA PRO A 353 -4.47 -32.24 15.38
C PRO A 353 -4.06 -31.63 16.72
N VAL A 354 -4.89 -30.73 17.22
CA VAL A 354 -4.71 -30.14 18.56
C VAL A 354 -4.78 -31.29 19.62
N PRO A 355 -3.83 -31.35 20.58
CA PRO A 355 -3.85 -32.32 21.65
C PRO A 355 -5.19 -32.33 22.38
N ARG A 356 -5.68 -33.55 22.70
CA ARG A 356 -7.04 -33.75 23.23
C ARG A 356 -7.33 -32.89 24.47
N GLN A 357 -6.39 -32.82 25.40
CA GLN A 357 -6.52 -32.03 26.63
C GLN A 357 -6.67 -30.54 26.42
N LEU A 358 -6.33 -30.04 25.23
CA LEU A 358 -6.46 -28.62 24.87
C LEU A 358 -7.71 -28.30 24.03
N GLN A 359 -8.44 -29.36 23.60
CA GLN A 359 -9.66 -29.18 22.82
C GLN A 359 -10.80 -28.65 23.71
N ASN A 360 -11.75 -27.96 23.10
CA ASN A 360 -12.93 -27.45 23.81
C ASN A 360 -13.87 -28.62 24.18
N VAL A 361 -13.91 -28.95 25.44
CA VAL A 361 -14.73 -30.06 25.97
C VAL A 361 -16.24 -29.78 25.96
N HIS A 362 -16.67 -28.55 25.80
CA HIS A 362 -18.08 -28.18 25.69
C HIS A 362 -18.75 -28.70 24.41
N CYS A 363 -17.98 -29.08 23.41
CA CYS A 363 -18.45 -29.65 22.14
C CYS A 363 -18.45 -31.21 22.15
N ASP A 364 -18.09 -31.85 23.26
CA ASP A 364 -18.06 -33.32 23.35
C ASP A 364 -19.48 -33.88 23.50
N GLY A 365 -19.92 -34.68 22.53
CA GLY A 365 -21.10 -35.48 22.68
C GLY A 365 -20.97 -36.49 23.84
N GLU A 366 -22.09 -36.99 24.38
CA GLU A 366 -22.11 -37.94 25.51
C GLU A 366 -21.34 -39.23 25.20
N ASP A 367 -21.24 -39.62 23.93
CA ASP A 367 -20.63 -40.88 23.46
C ASP A 367 -19.13 -40.74 23.08
N ASN A 368 -18.47 -39.62 23.40
CA ASN A 368 -17.06 -39.45 23.04
C ASN A 368 -16.15 -40.34 23.90
N PRO A 369 -15.42 -41.34 23.33
CA PRO A 369 -14.59 -42.28 24.08
C PRO A 369 -13.42 -41.63 24.82
N ASN A 370 -13.07 -40.40 24.45
CA ASN A 370 -12.01 -39.61 25.07
C ASN A 370 -12.54 -38.56 26.08
N LYS A 371 -13.82 -38.64 26.47
CA LYS A 371 -14.43 -37.85 27.53
C LYS A 371 -13.68 -38.12 28.83
N GLY A 372 -13.02 -37.08 29.39
CA GLY A 372 -12.26 -37.20 30.63
C GLY A 372 -10.73 -36.96 30.51
N GLN A 373 -10.20 -36.76 29.31
CA GLN A 373 -8.84 -36.21 29.17
C GLN A 373 -8.89 -34.71 29.45
N PHE A 374 -8.62 -34.34 30.70
CA PHE A 374 -8.77 -32.97 31.17
C PHE A 374 -7.47 -32.17 31.04
N TYR A 375 -7.63 -30.88 30.74
CA TYR A 375 -6.57 -29.89 30.83
C TYR A 375 -6.12 -29.75 32.29
N LEU A 376 -4.82 -29.91 32.55
CA LEU A 376 -4.23 -29.63 33.84
C LEU A 376 -4.11 -28.14 34.03
N TYR A 377 -4.96 -27.57 34.88
CA TYR A 377 -5.01 -26.11 35.06
C TYR A 377 -3.78 -25.59 35.87
N PRO A 378 -2.86 -24.86 35.24
CA PRO A 378 -1.59 -24.51 35.86
C PRO A 378 -1.70 -23.77 37.19
N HIS A 379 -2.72 -22.93 37.37
CA HIS A 379 -2.94 -22.18 38.61
C HIS A 379 -3.26 -23.08 39.84
N SER A 380 -3.62 -24.32 39.60
CA SER A 380 -3.82 -25.31 40.70
C SER A 380 -2.51 -25.97 41.14
N TYR A 381 -1.41 -25.66 40.48
CA TYR A 381 -0.09 -26.24 40.76
C TYR A 381 0.89 -25.20 41.31
N ARG A 382 1.95 -25.69 41.98
CA ARG A 382 2.99 -24.85 42.52
C ARG A 382 3.67 -24.02 41.41
N ASN A 383 3.92 -22.75 41.69
CA ASN A 383 4.46 -21.80 40.73
C ASN A 383 3.62 -21.62 39.45
N HIS A 384 2.33 -22.00 39.49
CA HIS A 384 1.40 -21.91 38.36
C HIS A 384 1.92 -22.60 37.10
N TRP A 385 2.59 -23.76 37.26
CA TRP A 385 3.14 -24.54 36.17
C TRP A 385 2.93 -26.04 36.39
N THR A 386 2.64 -26.76 35.32
CA THR A 386 2.58 -28.21 35.29
C THR A 386 3.08 -28.75 33.97
N GLN A 387 3.67 -29.92 33.99
CA GLN A 387 4.16 -30.56 32.78
C GLN A 387 2.99 -31.19 32.03
N GLN A 388 2.68 -30.67 30.87
CA GLN A 388 1.73 -31.29 29.92
C GLN A 388 2.13 -30.89 28.48
N GLN A 389 1.65 -31.70 27.54
CA GLN A 389 1.92 -31.42 26.12
C GLN A 389 0.96 -30.37 25.57
N TYR A 390 1.51 -29.34 24.96
CA TYR A 390 0.76 -28.25 24.32
C TYR A 390 0.81 -28.30 22.80
N LEU A 391 1.92 -28.79 22.21
CA LEU A 391 2.04 -28.88 20.76
C LEU A 391 1.47 -30.22 20.23
N PRO A 392 0.97 -30.24 19.00
CA PRO A 392 0.59 -31.49 18.32
C PRO A 392 1.73 -32.51 18.29
N ASP A 393 1.39 -33.79 18.22
CA ASP A 393 2.37 -34.90 18.26
C ASP A 393 3.43 -34.79 17.19
N ALA A 394 3.06 -34.30 15.99
CA ALA A 394 3.98 -34.15 14.87
C ALA A 394 5.08 -33.13 15.11
N ILE A 395 4.90 -32.21 16.05
CA ILE A 395 5.81 -31.08 16.33
C ILE A 395 6.06 -30.91 17.83
N LYS A 396 5.75 -31.93 18.66
CA LYS A 396 5.80 -31.84 20.14
C LYS A 396 7.15 -31.40 20.69
N ASP A 397 8.23 -31.74 20.03
CA ASP A 397 9.60 -31.44 20.44
C ASP A 397 10.18 -30.17 19.75
N THR A 398 9.35 -29.45 18.99
CA THR A 398 9.80 -28.24 18.31
C THR A 398 9.94 -27.07 19.28
N VAL A 399 11.05 -26.36 19.17
CA VAL A 399 11.32 -25.12 19.92
C VAL A 399 11.28 -23.96 18.94
N TYR A 400 10.29 -23.07 19.09
CA TYR A 400 10.16 -21.87 18.25
C TYR A 400 10.79 -20.63 18.90
N TYR A 401 10.72 -20.53 20.24
CA TYR A 401 11.24 -19.38 20.96
C TYR A 401 12.45 -19.77 21.78
N GLU A 402 13.54 -19.03 21.51
CA GLU A 402 14.78 -19.11 22.26
C GLU A 402 15.05 -17.75 22.91
N PHE A 403 15.41 -17.77 24.20
CA PHE A 403 15.72 -16.53 24.92
C PHE A 403 16.97 -15.87 24.34
N GLY A 404 16.90 -14.57 24.08
CA GLY A 404 18.05 -13.78 23.64
C GLY A 404 19.07 -13.56 24.75
N ASP A 405 20.29 -13.19 24.34
CA ASP A 405 21.43 -12.98 25.28
C ASP A 405 21.44 -11.58 25.94
N ASN A 406 20.30 -10.91 26.00
CA ASN A 406 20.17 -9.66 26.72
C ASN A 406 19.72 -9.89 28.17
N ARG A 407 19.88 -8.86 29.02
CA ARG A 407 19.59 -8.96 30.44
C ARG A 407 18.16 -9.43 30.76
N ASN A 408 17.17 -8.88 30.07
CA ASN A 408 15.76 -9.16 30.37
C ASN A 408 15.38 -10.59 30.00
N GLU A 409 15.74 -11.04 28.81
CA GLU A 409 15.43 -12.39 28.35
C GLU A 409 16.26 -13.43 29.09
N ARG A 410 17.51 -13.15 29.45
CA ARG A 410 18.31 -14.04 30.31
C ARG A 410 17.66 -14.23 31.68
N THR A 411 17.26 -13.11 32.33
CA THR A 411 16.56 -13.16 33.61
C THR A 411 15.24 -13.95 33.51
N ALA A 412 14.47 -13.77 32.45
CA ALA A 412 13.24 -14.51 32.21
C ALA A 412 13.50 -16.01 31.98
N GLY A 413 14.54 -16.35 31.22
CA GLY A 413 14.96 -17.73 30.99
C GLY A 413 15.40 -18.45 32.26
N GLU A 414 16.24 -17.79 33.10
CA GLU A 414 16.67 -18.32 34.39
C GLU A 414 15.48 -18.55 35.34
N TYR A 415 14.55 -17.61 35.40
CA TYR A 415 13.30 -17.77 36.15
C TYR A 415 12.51 -18.96 35.67
N TRP A 416 12.33 -19.09 34.35
CA TRP A 416 11.58 -20.18 33.74
C TRP A 416 12.19 -21.55 34.01
N GLU A 417 13.52 -21.67 33.94
CA GLU A 417 14.20 -22.92 34.28
C GLU A 417 14.07 -23.28 35.79
N LYS A 418 14.07 -22.29 36.67
CA LYS A 418 13.80 -22.52 38.10
C LYS A 418 12.39 -23.05 38.33
N VAL A 419 11.38 -22.52 37.62
CA VAL A 419 9.99 -22.98 37.72
C VAL A 419 9.88 -24.43 37.30
N LYS A 420 10.45 -24.82 36.15
CA LYS A 420 10.42 -26.20 35.63
C LYS A 420 11.11 -27.17 36.62
N LYS A 421 12.29 -26.85 37.11
CA LYS A 421 13.02 -27.71 38.05
C LYS A 421 12.32 -27.87 39.42
N ALA A 422 11.60 -26.86 39.89
CA ALA A 422 10.83 -26.91 41.11
C ALA A 422 9.56 -27.79 41.02
N ALA A 423 9.02 -27.99 39.82
CA ALA A 423 7.85 -28.79 39.58
C ALA A 423 8.18 -30.29 39.31
N GLN A 424 9.46 -30.59 39.06
CA GLN A 424 9.96 -31.97 38.89
C GLN A 424 10.34 -32.65 40.24
N LYS A 425 10.37 -31.88 41.33
CA LYS A 425 10.59 -32.33 42.72
C LYS A 425 9.23 -32.45 43.43
#